data_322da6af9517c3f99b75658d48eb6c50
#
_entry.id   322da6af9517c3f99b75658d48eb6c50
#
_cell.length_a   1.000
_cell.length_b   1.000
_cell.length_c   1.000
_cell.angle_alpha   90.00
_cell.angle_beta   90.00
_cell.angle_gamma   90.00
#
_symmetry.space_group_name_H-M   'P 1'
#
loop_
_entity.id
_entity.type
_entity.pdbx_description
1 polymer ?
#
loop_
_entity_poly.entity_id
_entity_poly.type
_entity_poly.pdbx_seq_one_letter_code
_entity_poly.pdbx_strand_id
1 'polypeptide(L)'
;MRDFLIPDTEMKVINLSEQPSLLNQYLKELRSVNIQKDSMRFRRNIERIGEIMAMEISRQLTYTIEEVQTPLAVARIQVPQDQVVLGTLLRAGLPMHQGFLNMFDHAENAFISAYRKETLGRRGEMQIEI
;
A
#
# COMPACT_ATOMS: atom_id res chain seq x y z
N MET A 1 -12.46 -9.95 -28.34
CA MET A 1 -11.35 -9.91 -27.39
C MET A 1 -10.66 -8.57 -27.61
N ARG A 2 -10.88 -7.58 -26.73
CA ARG A 2 -10.26 -6.27 -26.90
C ARG A 2 -8.88 -6.35 -26.27
N ASP A 3 -7.84 -6.20 -27.08
CA ASP A 3 -6.47 -6.05 -26.62
C ASP A 3 -6.39 -4.78 -25.76
N PHE A 4 -6.23 -4.96 -24.47
CA PHE A 4 -5.82 -3.89 -23.56
C PHE A 4 -4.34 -3.61 -23.87
N LEU A 5 -4.07 -2.76 -24.85
CA LEU A 5 -2.78 -2.13 -25.02
C LEU A 5 -2.58 -1.21 -23.81
N ILE A 6 -1.81 -1.67 -22.83
CA ILE A 6 -1.26 -0.78 -21.82
C ILE A 6 -0.32 0.17 -22.57
N PRO A 7 -0.56 1.48 -22.56
CA PRO A 7 0.37 2.40 -23.19
C PRO A 7 1.73 2.22 -22.53
N ASP A 8 2.79 2.30 -23.33
CA ASP A 8 4.19 2.19 -22.93
C ASP A 8 4.57 3.44 -22.09
N THR A 9 3.98 3.50 -20.90
CA THR A 9 4.27 4.52 -19.90
C THR A 9 5.50 4.05 -19.16
N GLU A 10 6.61 4.77 -19.31
CA GLU A 10 7.81 4.54 -18.50
C GLU A 10 7.42 4.38 -17.03
N MET A 11 7.68 3.20 -16.47
CA MET A 11 7.36 2.90 -15.08
C MET A 11 8.24 3.75 -14.18
N LYS A 12 7.64 4.74 -13.52
CA LYS A 12 8.35 5.58 -12.54
C LYS A 12 8.49 4.82 -11.24
N VAL A 13 9.71 4.48 -10.87
CA VAL A 13 10.05 3.87 -9.58
C VAL A 13 10.50 4.97 -8.62
N ILE A 14 9.89 5.02 -7.43
CA ILE A 14 10.26 5.93 -6.34
C ILE A 14 10.71 5.09 -5.15
N ASN A 15 12.00 5.19 -4.81
CA ASN A 15 12.55 4.51 -3.64
C ASN A 15 12.50 5.44 -2.42
N LEU A 16 11.49 5.26 -1.59
CA LEU A 16 11.25 6.11 -0.41
C LEU A 16 12.35 5.97 0.67
N SER A 17 13.15 4.90 0.64
CA SER A 17 14.21 4.70 1.64
C SER A 17 15.49 5.50 1.37
N GLU A 18 15.64 6.11 0.20
CA GLU A 18 16.80 6.93 -0.16
C GLU A 18 16.87 8.25 0.61
N GLN A 19 15.72 8.73 1.08
CA GLN A 19 15.69 9.94 1.89
C GLN A 19 15.44 9.60 3.37
N PRO A 20 16.15 10.27 4.31
CA PRO A 20 15.93 10.05 5.73
C PRO A 20 14.50 10.41 6.16
N SER A 21 13.80 9.43 6.72
CA SER A 21 12.44 9.59 7.24
C SER A 21 12.13 8.53 8.30
N LEU A 22 10.96 8.61 8.94
CA LEU A 22 10.48 7.56 9.85
C LEU A 22 10.32 6.21 9.18
N LEU A 23 10.15 6.18 7.86
CA LEU A 23 10.15 4.93 7.08
C LEU A 23 11.40 4.10 7.35
N ASN A 24 12.57 4.75 7.40
CA ASN A 24 13.85 4.06 7.59
C ASN A 24 13.95 3.41 8.98
N GLN A 25 13.32 4.03 10.00
CA GLN A 25 13.22 3.43 11.34
C GLN A 25 12.36 2.16 11.32
N TYR A 26 11.22 2.19 10.64
CA TYR A 26 10.33 1.02 10.55
C TYR A 26 10.96 -0.10 9.71
N LEU A 27 11.63 0.24 8.61
CA LEU A 27 12.39 -0.72 7.80
C LEU A 27 13.52 -1.37 8.59
N LYS A 28 14.26 -0.60 9.39
CA LYS A 28 15.29 -1.13 10.31
C LYS A 28 14.70 -2.16 11.26
N GLU A 29 13.55 -1.85 11.87
CA GLU A 29 12.89 -2.76 12.82
C GLU A 29 12.41 -4.05 12.14
N LEU A 30 11.85 -3.96 10.92
CA LEU A 30 11.41 -5.12 10.14
C LEU A 30 12.58 -6.03 9.73
N ARG A 31 13.77 -5.45 9.50
CA ARG A 31 14.97 -6.19 9.06
C ARG A 31 15.82 -6.70 10.21
N SER A 32 15.65 -6.17 11.42
CA SER A 32 16.44 -6.57 12.58
C SER A 32 16.06 -7.98 13.04
N VAL A 33 17.02 -8.91 13.06
CA VAL A 33 16.81 -10.29 13.52
C VAL A 33 16.34 -10.39 14.97
N ASN A 34 16.60 -9.36 15.78
CA ASN A 34 16.19 -9.30 17.18
C ASN A 34 14.77 -8.75 17.34
N ILE A 35 14.33 -7.83 16.47
CA ILE A 35 13.06 -7.11 16.60
C ILE A 35 11.96 -7.78 15.77
N GLN A 36 12.27 -8.31 14.58
CA GLN A 36 11.30 -8.89 13.65
C GLN A 36 10.51 -10.07 14.24
N LYS A 37 10.99 -10.67 15.33
CA LYS A 37 10.30 -11.77 16.04
C LYS A 37 9.06 -11.30 16.81
N ASP A 38 8.96 -10.01 17.11
CA ASP A 38 7.77 -9.40 17.69
C ASP A 38 6.71 -9.23 16.59
N SER A 39 5.80 -10.18 16.52
CA SER A 39 4.79 -10.25 15.47
C SER A 39 3.78 -9.09 15.50
N MET A 40 3.53 -8.50 16.67
CA MET A 40 2.68 -7.32 16.80
C MET A 40 3.38 -6.09 16.20
N ARG A 41 4.62 -5.86 16.58
CA ARG A 41 5.44 -4.76 16.08
C ARG A 41 5.67 -4.90 14.57
N PHE A 42 5.92 -6.11 14.09
CA PHE A 42 6.09 -6.40 12.67
C PHE A 42 4.86 -5.94 11.86
N ARG A 43 3.65 -6.38 12.25
CA ARG A 43 2.41 -5.99 11.57
C ARG A 43 2.17 -4.49 11.67
N ARG A 44 2.41 -3.90 12.84
CA ARG A 44 2.19 -2.45 13.04
C ARG A 44 3.16 -1.60 12.21
N ASN A 45 4.40 -2.05 12.02
CA ASN A 45 5.36 -1.34 11.18
C ASN A 45 4.99 -1.43 9.69
N ILE A 46 4.46 -2.56 9.22
CA ILE A 46 3.94 -2.67 7.85
C ILE A 46 2.78 -1.70 7.63
N GLU A 47 1.87 -1.58 8.59
CA GLU A 47 0.76 -0.62 8.54
C GLU A 47 1.27 0.83 8.47
N ARG A 48 2.23 1.23 9.31
CA ARG A 48 2.86 2.56 9.30
C ARG A 48 3.59 2.86 7.98
N ILE A 49 4.24 1.86 7.41
CA ILE A 49 4.85 1.97 6.08
C ILE A 49 3.77 2.22 5.03
N GLY A 50 2.63 1.52 5.12
CA GLY A 50 1.47 1.74 4.25
C GLY A 50 0.94 3.17 4.33
N GLU A 51 0.85 3.75 5.53
CA GLU A 51 0.44 5.15 5.74
C GLU A 51 1.41 6.13 5.05
N ILE A 52 2.72 5.91 5.19
CA ILE A 52 3.74 6.76 4.54
C ILE A 52 3.65 6.63 3.02
N MET A 53 3.52 5.40 2.50
CA MET A 53 3.37 5.17 1.06
C MET A 53 2.11 5.82 0.51
N ALA A 54 0.99 5.73 1.23
CA ALA A 54 -0.27 6.38 0.85
C ALA A 54 -0.10 7.90 0.76
N MET A 55 0.60 8.54 1.70
CA MET A 55 0.92 9.96 1.66
C MET A 55 1.76 10.32 0.42
N GLU A 56 2.77 9.53 0.09
CA GLU A 56 3.59 9.80 -1.10
C GLU A 56 2.79 9.60 -2.40
N ILE A 57 1.94 8.58 -2.46
CA ILE A 57 1.05 8.34 -3.61
C ILE A 57 0.05 9.48 -3.75
N SER A 58 -0.48 10.01 -2.65
CA SER A 58 -1.45 11.11 -2.69
C SER A 58 -0.91 12.34 -3.43
N ARG A 59 0.40 12.58 -3.43
CA ARG A 59 1.05 13.68 -4.16
C ARG A 59 1.01 13.53 -5.68
N GLN A 60 0.68 12.34 -6.17
CA GLN A 60 0.57 12.04 -7.60
C GLN A 60 -0.89 12.07 -8.10
N LEU A 61 -1.86 12.25 -7.20
CA LEU A 61 -3.28 12.32 -7.54
C LEU A 61 -3.62 13.65 -8.22
N THR A 62 -4.75 13.66 -8.90
CA THR A 62 -5.34 14.89 -9.45
C THR A 62 -6.04 15.66 -8.34
N TYR A 63 -5.88 16.98 -8.32
CA TYR A 63 -6.47 17.85 -7.32
C TYR A 63 -7.43 18.85 -7.95
N THR A 64 -8.54 19.14 -7.27
CA THR A 64 -9.47 20.23 -7.59
C THR A 64 -9.58 21.21 -6.44
N ILE A 65 -10.03 22.43 -6.73
CA ILE A 65 -10.26 23.45 -5.70
C ILE A 65 -11.71 23.39 -5.26
N GLU A 66 -11.92 23.22 -3.97
CA GLU A 66 -13.24 23.33 -3.34
C GLU A 66 -13.31 24.53 -2.41
N GLU A 67 -14.48 25.16 -2.37
CA GLU A 67 -14.77 26.23 -1.42
C GLU A 67 -15.43 25.64 -0.17
N VAL A 68 -14.80 25.88 0.97
CA VAL A 68 -15.25 25.38 2.27
C VAL A 68 -15.61 26.54 3.17
N GLN A 69 -16.84 26.55 3.69
CA GLN A 69 -17.24 27.52 4.71
C GLN A 69 -16.58 27.17 6.03
N THR A 70 -15.69 28.02 6.49
CA THR A 70 -15.10 27.97 7.84
C THR A 70 -15.83 28.89 8.79
N PRO A 71 -15.61 28.79 10.11
CA PRO A 71 -16.21 29.75 11.06
C PRO A 71 -15.84 31.22 10.82
N LEU A 72 -14.72 31.50 10.15
CA LEU A 72 -14.19 32.86 9.95
C LEU A 72 -14.43 33.41 8.54
N ALA A 73 -14.33 32.54 7.50
CA ALA A 73 -14.46 32.94 6.11
C ALA A 73 -14.61 31.71 5.19
N VAL A 74 -14.89 31.94 3.91
CA VAL A 74 -14.80 30.91 2.88
C VAL A 74 -13.32 30.68 2.55
N ALA A 75 -12.84 29.45 2.68
CA ALA A 75 -11.50 29.02 2.30
C ALA A 75 -11.54 28.21 0.99
N ARG A 76 -10.52 28.38 0.14
CA ARG A 76 -10.32 27.59 -1.07
C ARG A 76 -9.25 26.54 -0.81
N ILE A 77 -9.61 25.26 -0.87
CA ILE A 77 -8.74 24.14 -0.50
C ILE A 77 -8.59 23.21 -1.70
N GLN A 78 -7.36 22.77 -1.96
CA GLN A 78 -7.10 21.72 -2.95
C GLN A 78 -7.38 20.36 -2.33
N VAL A 79 -8.31 19.61 -2.91
CA VAL A 79 -8.70 18.26 -2.47
C VAL A 79 -8.46 17.24 -3.59
N PRO A 80 -8.11 15.98 -3.26
CA PRO A 80 -7.95 14.94 -4.27
C PRO A 80 -9.30 14.65 -4.96
N GLN A 81 -9.26 14.51 -6.28
CA GLN A 81 -10.42 14.24 -7.12
C GLN A 81 -10.52 12.76 -7.51
N ASP A 82 -9.40 12.07 -7.52
CA ASP A 82 -9.35 10.70 -8.00
C ASP A 82 -10.04 9.74 -7.02
N GLN A 83 -10.84 8.81 -7.58
CA GLN A 83 -11.38 7.68 -6.83
C GLN A 83 -10.29 6.63 -6.66
N VAL A 84 -9.86 6.39 -5.43
CA VAL A 84 -8.85 5.40 -5.09
C VAL A 84 -9.48 4.02 -4.89
N VAL A 85 -8.87 3.00 -5.50
CA VAL A 85 -9.22 1.59 -5.27
C VAL A 85 -8.00 0.85 -4.73
N LEU A 86 -8.17 0.20 -3.57
CA LEU A 86 -7.11 -0.55 -2.91
C LEU A 86 -7.20 -2.04 -3.28
N GLY A 87 -6.29 -2.51 -4.13
CA GLY A 87 -6.14 -3.93 -4.46
C GLY A 87 -5.19 -4.64 -3.50
N THR A 88 -5.65 -5.70 -2.83
CA THR A 88 -4.86 -6.38 -1.79
C THR A 88 -4.80 -7.87 -1.97
N LEU A 89 -3.59 -8.40 -1.97
CA LEU A 89 -3.36 -9.84 -1.97
C LEU A 89 -3.48 -10.40 -0.55
N LEU A 90 -4.48 -11.25 -0.33
CA LEU A 90 -4.74 -11.89 0.97
C LEU A 90 -3.76 -13.06 1.21
N ARG A 91 -3.35 -13.26 2.43
CA ARG A 91 -3.65 -12.60 3.70
C ARG A 91 -2.52 -11.66 4.10
N ALA A 92 -1.32 -11.82 3.51
CA ALA A 92 -0.10 -11.09 3.90
C ALA A 92 -0.22 -9.56 3.71
N GLY A 93 -1.02 -9.11 2.74
CA GLY A 93 -1.23 -7.69 2.46
C GLY A 93 -2.09 -6.93 3.46
N LEU A 94 -2.81 -7.62 4.37
CA LEU A 94 -3.77 -6.96 5.27
C LEU A 94 -3.21 -5.82 6.13
N PRO A 95 -2.04 -5.95 6.76
CA PRO A 95 -1.49 -4.83 7.55
C PRO A 95 -1.15 -3.60 6.71
N MET A 96 -0.62 -3.79 5.50
CA MET A 96 -0.35 -2.69 4.59
C MET A 96 -1.64 -2.07 4.06
N HIS A 97 -2.61 -2.89 3.71
CA HIS A 97 -3.95 -2.43 3.32
C HIS A 97 -4.57 -1.51 4.38
N GLN A 98 -4.48 -1.91 5.67
CA GLN A 98 -4.96 -1.07 6.77
C GLN A 98 -4.26 0.28 6.80
N GLY A 99 -2.95 0.33 6.57
CA GLY A 99 -2.20 1.59 6.51
C GLY A 99 -2.67 2.50 5.38
N PHE A 100 -2.93 1.95 4.21
CA PHE A 100 -3.51 2.72 3.10
C PHE A 100 -4.93 3.20 3.43
N LEU A 101 -5.76 2.36 4.04
CA LEU A 101 -7.14 2.68 4.37
C LEU A 101 -7.23 3.76 5.47
N ASN A 102 -6.24 3.84 6.38
CA ASN A 102 -6.15 4.91 7.37
C ASN A 102 -5.97 6.31 6.72
N MET A 103 -5.43 6.36 5.50
CA MET A 103 -5.20 7.59 4.75
C MET A 103 -6.27 7.84 3.68
N PHE A 104 -6.74 6.80 3.03
CA PHE A 104 -7.78 6.82 2.00
C PHE A 104 -9.04 6.13 2.53
N ASP A 105 -9.69 6.73 3.52
CA ASP A 105 -10.83 6.17 4.26
C ASP A 105 -12.07 5.90 3.39
N HIS A 106 -12.19 6.59 2.26
CA HIS A 106 -13.26 6.39 1.27
C HIS A 106 -12.86 5.49 0.09
N ALA A 107 -11.68 4.87 0.12
CA ALA A 107 -11.23 4.01 -0.96
C ALA A 107 -12.11 2.76 -1.10
N GLU A 108 -12.38 2.38 -2.33
CA GLU A 108 -12.97 1.08 -2.63
C GLU A 108 -11.95 -0.03 -2.42
N ASN A 109 -12.41 -1.22 -2.02
CA ASN A 109 -11.54 -2.32 -1.66
C ASN A 109 -11.75 -3.52 -2.59
N ALA A 110 -10.66 -4.02 -3.17
CA ALA A 110 -10.61 -5.24 -3.95
C ALA A 110 -9.65 -6.24 -3.30
N PHE A 111 -10.12 -7.46 -3.06
CA PHE A 111 -9.30 -8.50 -2.46
C PHE A 111 -9.04 -9.64 -3.44
N ILE A 112 -7.77 -10.02 -3.57
CA ILE A 112 -7.31 -11.14 -4.39
C ILE A 112 -6.82 -12.23 -3.43
N SER A 113 -7.36 -13.45 -3.59
CA SER A 113 -6.92 -14.60 -2.80
C SER A 113 -5.93 -15.42 -3.60
N ALA A 114 -4.73 -15.62 -3.03
CA ALA A 114 -3.74 -16.55 -3.56
C ALA A 114 -3.28 -17.49 -2.45
N TYR A 115 -3.17 -18.77 -2.77
CA TYR A 115 -2.69 -19.77 -1.82
C TYR A 115 -1.71 -20.71 -2.51
N ARG A 116 -0.70 -21.12 -1.75
CA ARG A 116 0.25 -22.12 -2.19
C ARG A 116 -0.39 -23.50 -1.98
N LYS A 117 -0.49 -24.28 -3.04
CA LYS A 117 -0.86 -25.69 -2.95
C LYS A 117 0.42 -26.51 -2.84
N GLU A 118 0.63 -27.12 -1.68
CA GLU A 118 1.75 -28.04 -1.47
C GLU A 118 1.27 -29.47 -1.73
N THR A 119 1.77 -30.09 -2.79
CA THR A 119 1.57 -31.50 -3.07
C THR A 119 2.88 -32.25 -2.82
N LEU A 120 2.87 -33.16 -1.88
CA LEU A 120 3.97 -34.12 -1.71
C LEU A 120 3.95 -35.10 -2.89
N GLY A 121 4.85 -34.89 -3.84
CA GLY A 121 5.10 -35.87 -4.91
C GLY A 121 5.61 -37.19 -4.33
N ARG A 122 5.39 -38.29 -5.04
CA ARG A 122 5.83 -39.67 -4.64
C ARG A 122 7.34 -39.81 -4.34
N ARG A 123 8.15 -38.76 -4.60
CA ARG A 123 9.60 -38.71 -4.34
C ARG A 123 10.02 -37.63 -3.32
N GLY A 124 9.09 -37.03 -2.58
CA GLY A 124 9.41 -36.01 -1.60
C GLY A 124 9.80 -34.64 -2.21
N GLU A 125 9.59 -34.42 -3.49
CA GLU A 125 9.77 -33.13 -4.15
C GLU A 125 8.53 -32.26 -3.91
N MET A 126 8.77 -31.04 -3.47
CA MET A 126 7.71 -30.05 -3.22
C MET A 126 7.34 -29.37 -4.54
N GLN A 127 6.13 -29.63 -5.04
CA GLN A 127 5.58 -28.90 -6.19
C GLN A 127 4.72 -27.75 -5.70
N ILE A 128 4.98 -26.55 -6.22
CA ILE A 128 4.26 -25.32 -5.90
C ILE A 128 3.42 -24.95 -7.13
N GLU A 129 2.09 -24.97 -6.96
CA GLU A 129 1.15 -24.39 -7.92
C GLU A 129 0.68 -23.03 -7.36
N ILE A 130 0.71 -21.99 -8.20
CA ILE A 130 0.22 -20.65 -7.91
C ILE A 130 -1.08 -20.44 -8.67
#